data_7fb524f5f06bdae70753770f3911bd59
#
_entry.id   7fb524f5f06bdae70753770f3911bd59
#
_cell.length_a   1.000
_cell.length_b   1.000
_cell.length_c   1.000
_cell.angle_alpha   90.00
_cell.angle_beta   90.00
_cell.angle_gamma   90.00
#
_symmetry.space_group_name_H-M   'P 1'
#
loop_
_entity.id
_entity.type
_entity.pdbx_description
1 polymer ?
#
loop_
_entity_poly.entity_id
_entity_poly.type
_entity_poly.pdbx_seq_one_letter_code
_entity_poly.pdbx_strand_id
1 'polypeptide(L)'
;GKVVGYLGEVHPLVADNYGIGERTYVAVIDIQDILEFCGFNHKFTGIAKYPAVTRDLSMVVPKHILAGQIEDVLEQRGGKILESYQLFDIYEGAQIKPGYKSMAYSVVFRDHEKTLEEAEITATMKKILNGLTALGIELRS
;
A
#
# COMPACT_ATOMS: atom_id res chain seq x y z
N GLY A 1 10.91 18.49 -16.65
CA GLY A 1 11.32 17.70 -15.51
C GLY A 1 12.84 17.50 -15.52
N LYS A 2 13.46 17.41 -14.35
CA LYS A 2 14.89 17.11 -14.19
C LYS A 2 15.03 15.61 -13.92
N VAL A 3 15.96 14.96 -14.60
CA VAL A 3 16.28 13.55 -14.31
C VAL A 3 17.16 13.52 -13.06
N VAL A 4 16.71 12.86 -12.01
CA VAL A 4 17.41 12.80 -10.71
C VAL A 4 18.00 11.42 -10.42
N GLY A 5 17.93 10.50 -11.39
CA GLY A 5 18.47 9.17 -11.24
C GLY A 5 17.94 8.20 -12.29
N TYR A 6 18.29 6.95 -12.13
CA TYR A 6 17.80 5.85 -12.96
C TYR A 6 17.58 4.60 -12.12
N LEU A 7 16.67 3.75 -12.59
CA LEU A 7 16.45 2.43 -12.02
C LEU A 7 16.34 1.40 -13.15
N GLY A 8 16.68 0.16 -12.87
CA GLY A 8 16.56 -0.90 -13.85
C GLY A 8 16.85 -2.28 -13.28
N GLU A 9 16.60 -3.30 -14.08
CA GLU A 9 16.94 -4.69 -13.75
C GLU A 9 18.43 -4.92 -14.01
N VAL A 10 19.11 -5.58 -13.08
CA VAL A 10 20.49 -6.01 -13.25
C VAL A 10 20.55 -7.10 -14.31
N HIS A 11 21.47 -6.97 -15.27
CA HIS A 11 21.63 -7.99 -16.31
C HIS A 11 21.95 -9.36 -15.68
N PRO A 12 21.29 -10.46 -16.11
CA PRO A 12 21.45 -11.78 -15.50
C PRO A 12 22.90 -12.24 -15.35
N LEU A 13 23.75 -12.07 -16.37
CA LEU A 13 25.18 -12.45 -16.30
C LEU A 13 25.93 -11.66 -15.22
N VAL A 14 25.53 -10.41 -14.94
CA VAL A 14 26.14 -9.62 -13.88
C VAL A 14 25.65 -10.11 -12.52
N ALA A 15 24.36 -10.40 -12.38
CA ALA A 15 23.80 -10.99 -11.16
C ALA A 15 24.46 -12.32 -10.82
N ASP A 16 24.66 -13.20 -11.81
CA ASP A 16 25.35 -14.48 -11.65
C ASP A 16 26.79 -14.33 -11.14
N ASN A 17 27.53 -13.32 -11.62
CA ASN A 17 28.91 -13.06 -11.17
C ASN A 17 28.96 -12.68 -9.66
N TYR A 18 27.87 -12.18 -9.12
CA TYR A 18 27.73 -11.85 -7.69
C TYR A 18 27.00 -12.92 -6.88
N GLY A 19 26.66 -14.06 -7.51
CA GLY A 19 25.94 -15.16 -6.86
C GLY A 19 24.48 -14.84 -6.54
N ILE A 20 23.87 -13.90 -7.27
CA ILE A 20 22.47 -13.50 -7.10
C ILE A 20 21.62 -14.36 -8.05
N GLY A 21 20.87 -15.32 -7.49
CA GLY A 21 20.03 -16.26 -8.25
C GLY A 21 18.64 -15.74 -8.61
N GLU A 22 18.26 -14.53 -8.19
CA GLU A 22 16.93 -13.97 -8.39
C GLU A 22 16.97 -12.63 -9.15
N ARG A 23 15.83 -12.24 -9.72
CA ARG A 23 15.69 -10.92 -10.34
C ARG A 23 16.01 -9.81 -9.35
N THR A 24 16.99 -9.00 -9.72
CA THR A 24 17.45 -7.90 -8.87
C THR A 24 17.29 -6.58 -9.60
N TYR A 25 16.74 -5.60 -8.92
CA TYR A 25 16.58 -4.25 -9.43
C TYR A 25 17.47 -3.31 -8.63
N VAL A 26 18.07 -2.35 -9.31
CA VAL A 26 18.90 -1.32 -8.69
C VAL A 26 18.37 0.05 -9.07
N ALA A 27 18.49 0.99 -8.13
CA ALA A 27 18.20 2.40 -8.35
C ALA A 27 19.41 3.23 -7.93
N VAL A 28 19.77 4.21 -8.74
CA VAL A 28 20.79 5.21 -8.42
C VAL A 28 20.10 6.55 -8.46
N ILE A 29 20.20 7.31 -7.37
CA ILE A 29 19.52 8.59 -7.20
C ILE A 29 20.56 9.63 -6.82
N ASP A 30 20.57 10.76 -7.51
CA ASP A 30 21.37 11.92 -7.14
C ASP A 30 20.66 12.72 -6.05
N ILE A 31 21.16 12.58 -4.83
CA ILE A 31 20.55 13.22 -3.65
C ILE A 31 20.69 14.74 -3.73
N GLN A 32 21.79 15.27 -4.28
CA GLN A 32 22.01 16.69 -4.38
C GLN A 32 20.95 17.36 -5.28
N ASP A 33 20.62 16.68 -6.37
CA ASP A 33 19.56 17.13 -7.28
C ASP A 33 18.16 17.09 -6.65
N ILE A 34 17.92 16.15 -5.71
CA ILE A 34 16.66 16.05 -4.98
C ILE A 34 16.53 17.13 -3.91
N LEU A 35 17.63 17.50 -3.24
CA LEU A 35 17.62 18.51 -2.17
C LEU A 35 17.05 19.86 -2.63
N GLU A 36 17.21 20.21 -3.90
CA GLU A 36 16.62 21.42 -4.47
C GLU A 36 15.08 21.44 -4.43
N PHE A 37 14.45 20.25 -4.37
CA PHE A 37 13.01 20.07 -4.34
C PHE A 37 12.47 19.71 -2.96
N CYS A 38 13.35 19.52 -1.97
CA CYS A 38 12.95 19.21 -0.60
C CYS A 38 12.44 20.46 0.11
N GLY A 39 11.16 20.46 0.44
CA GLY A 39 10.60 21.47 1.34
C GLY A 39 10.89 21.09 2.80
N PHE A 40 11.69 21.89 3.50
CA PHE A 40 11.99 21.71 4.93
C PHE A 40 10.85 22.23 5.84
N ASN A 41 9.67 22.48 5.31
CA ASN A 41 8.53 22.98 6.07
C ASN A 41 7.85 21.83 6.82
N HIS A 42 8.41 21.40 7.94
CA HIS A 42 7.73 20.54 8.88
C HIS A 42 6.64 21.32 9.61
N LYS A 43 5.38 21.06 9.25
CA LYS A 43 4.25 21.59 10.02
C LYS A 43 4.03 20.68 11.23
N PHE A 44 4.00 21.27 12.41
CA PHE A 44 3.57 20.55 13.61
C PHE A 44 2.14 20.04 13.43
N THR A 45 1.95 18.74 13.58
CA THR A 45 0.63 18.13 13.65
C THR A 45 0.36 17.79 15.10
N GLY A 46 -0.65 18.41 15.69
CA GLY A 46 -1.03 18.15 17.08
C GLY A 46 -1.39 16.69 17.31
N ILE A 47 -1.23 16.23 18.56
CA ILE A 47 -1.67 14.89 18.96
C ILE A 47 -3.18 14.79 18.75
N ALA A 48 -3.62 13.73 18.07
CA ALA A 48 -5.03 13.50 17.82
C ALA A 48 -5.81 13.35 19.14
N LYS A 49 -6.91 14.07 19.27
CA LYS A 49 -7.77 14.02 20.47
C LYS A 49 -8.60 12.74 20.57
N TYR A 50 -8.92 12.13 19.43
CA TYR A 50 -9.80 10.96 19.35
C TYR A 50 -9.00 9.73 18.92
N PRO A 51 -9.35 8.53 19.45
CA PRO A 51 -8.65 7.31 19.15
C PRO A 51 -8.83 6.90 17.68
N ALA A 52 -7.81 6.30 17.10
CA ALA A 52 -7.91 5.59 15.83
C ALA A 52 -8.46 4.19 16.03
N VAL A 53 -9.08 3.66 14.98
CA VAL A 53 -9.52 2.27 14.89
C VAL A 53 -8.82 1.61 13.72
N THR A 54 -8.11 0.52 13.98
CA THR A 54 -7.41 -0.25 12.96
C THR A 54 -8.22 -1.48 12.56
N ARG A 55 -8.22 -1.78 11.27
CA ARG A 55 -8.81 -2.99 10.68
C ARG A 55 -7.83 -3.62 9.70
N ASP A 56 -7.60 -4.90 9.85
CA ASP A 56 -6.78 -5.66 8.92
C ASP A 56 -7.63 -6.27 7.81
N LEU A 57 -7.14 -6.17 6.59
CA LEU A 57 -7.73 -6.70 5.38
C LEU A 57 -6.80 -7.76 4.80
N SER A 58 -7.17 -9.04 4.96
CA SER A 58 -6.49 -10.14 4.27
C SER A 58 -7.25 -10.50 3.00
N MET A 59 -6.56 -10.49 1.87
CA MET A 59 -7.18 -10.61 0.55
C MET A 59 -6.47 -11.63 -0.33
N VAL A 60 -7.26 -12.29 -1.19
CA VAL A 60 -6.75 -13.09 -2.31
C VAL A 60 -6.90 -12.26 -3.59
N VAL A 61 -5.79 -11.89 -4.17
CA VAL A 61 -5.67 -10.90 -5.23
C VAL A 61 -5.14 -11.56 -6.50
N PRO A 62 -5.75 -11.36 -7.68
CA PRO A 62 -5.17 -11.79 -8.95
C PRO A 62 -3.77 -11.20 -9.15
N LYS A 63 -2.80 -11.98 -9.64
CA LYS A 63 -1.39 -11.54 -9.77
C LYS A 63 -1.20 -10.29 -10.61
N HIS A 64 -2.05 -10.07 -11.60
CA HIS A 64 -1.98 -8.90 -12.48
C HIS A 64 -2.43 -7.59 -11.82
N ILE A 65 -3.14 -7.67 -10.68
CA ILE A 65 -3.55 -6.50 -9.93
C ILE A 65 -2.35 -5.96 -9.14
N LEU A 66 -2.06 -4.67 -9.36
CA LEU A 66 -0.98 -3.97 -8.69
C LEU A 66 -1.44 -3.43 -7.32
N ALA A 67 -0.51 -3.27 -6.39
CA ALA A 67 -0.78 -2.69 -5.07
C ALA A 67 -1.45 -1.31 -5.18
N GLY A 68 -0.94 -0.44 -6.07
CA GLY A 68 -1.52 0.89 -6.29
C GLY A 68 -2.99 0.88 -6.69
N GLN A 69 -3.47 -0.13 -7.43
CA GLN A 69 -4.90 -0.24 -7.78
C GLN A 69 -5.77 -0.53 -6.55
N ILE A 70 -5.23 -1.27 -5.57
CA ILE A 70 -5.89 -1.52 -4.28
C ILE A 70 -5.91 -0.24 -3.45
N GLU A 71 -4.78 0.45 -3.40
CA GLU A 71 -4.59 1.71 -2.69
C GLU A 71 -5.52 2.80 -3.24
N ASP A 72 -5.67 2.90 -4.56
CA ASP A 72 -6.65 3.79 -5.20
C ASP A 72 -8.09 3.51 -4.71
N VAL A 73 -8.46 2.23 -4.55
CA VAL A 73 -9.78 1.87 -3.99
C VAL A 73 -9.90 2.26 -2.53
N LEU A 74 -8.85 2.03 -1.72
CA LEU A 74 -8.83 2.42 -0.31
C LEU A 74 -9.05 3.93 -0.18
N GLU A 75 -8.32 4.74 -0.94
CA GLU A 75 -8.44 6.21 -0.93
C GLU A 75 -9.81 6.70 -1.40
N GLN A 76 -10.29 6.20 -2.53
CA GLN A 76 -11.57 6.62 -3.09
C GLN A 76 -12.78 6.22 -2.24
N ARG A 77 -12.71 5.06 -1.57
CA ARG A 77 -13.84 4.49 -0.82
C ARG A 77 -13.75 4.70 0.68
N GLY A 78 -12.54 4.92 1.22
CA GLY A 78 -12.29 5.17 2.64
C GLY A 78 -12.80 6.52 3.11
N GLY A 79 -12.85 7.52 2.21
CA GLY A 79 -13.39 8.84 2.49
C GLY A 79 -12.64 9.59 3.58
N LYS A 80 -13.35 10.48 4.28
CA LYS A 80 -12.73 11.41 5.24
C LYS A 80 -12.19 10.75 6.50
N ILE A 81 -12.70 9.57 6.85
CA ILE A 81 -12.30 8.88 8.08
C ILE A 81 -11.11 7.93 7.86
N LEU A 82 -10.70 7.70 6.62
CA LEU A 82 -9.47 6.96 6.32
C LEU A 82 -8.27 7.85 6.66
N GLU A 83 -7.51 7.47 7.68
CA GLU A 83 -6.31 8.19 8.10
C GLU A 83 -5.06 7.69 7.37
N SER A 84 -4.89 6.37 7.31
CA SER A 84 -3.75 5.73 6.65
C SER A 84 -4.03 4.26 6.32
N TYR A 85 -3.19 3.70 5.49
CA TYR A 85 -3.16 2.26 5.22
C TYR A 85 -1.71 1.82 5.01
N GLN A 86 -1.44 0.55 5.26
CA GLN A 86 -0.12 -0.04 5.08
C GLN A 86 -0.23 -1.48 4.61
N LEU A 87 0.42 -1.80 3.50
CA LEU A 87 0.66 -3.17 3.09
C LEU A 87 1.74 -3.77 4.01
N PHE A 88 1.42 -4.82 4.74
CA PHE A 88 2.35 -5.43 5.68
C PHE A 88 2.71 -6.87 5.37
N ASP A 89 1.95 -7.55 4.49
CA ASP A 89 2.26 -8.91 4.08
C ASP A 89 1.86 -9.18 2.63
N ILE A 90 2.75 -9.89 1.91
CA ILE A 90 2.48 -10.46 0.58
C ILE A 90 2.97 -11.90 0.61
N TYR A 91 2.08 -12.84 0.27
CA TYR A 91 2.42 -14.24 0.23
C TYR A 91 1.99 -14.89 -1.09
N GLU A 92 2.93 -15.61 -1.70
CA GLU A 92 2.69 -16.46 -2.86
C GLU A 92 3.18 -17.88 -2.53
N GLY A 93 2.28 -18.84 -2.44
CA GLY A 93 2.66 -20.21 -2.09
C GLY A 93 1.55 -21.21 -2.36
N ALA A 94 1.83 -22.49 -2.01
CA ALA A 94 0.98 -23.63 -2.33
C ALA A 94 -0.46 -23.54 -1.76
N GLN A 95 -0.69 -22.69 -0.76
CA GLN A 95 -2.00 -22.49 -0.15
C GLN A 95 -2.88 -21.48 -0.92
N ILE A 96 -2.29 -20.79 -1.90
CA ILE A 96 -3.01 -19.81 -2.72
C ILE A 96 -3.26 -20.41 -4.10
N LYS A 97 -4.47 -20.23 -4.64
CA LYS A 97 -4.81 -20.75 -5.98
C LYS A 97 -3.84 -20.19 -7.04
N PRO A 98 -3.47 -20.99 -8.05
CA PRO A 98 -2.60 -20.55 -9.14
C PRO A 98 -3.13 -19.27 -9.80
N GLY A 99 -2.22 -18.32 -10.07
CA GLY A 99 -2.58 -17.02 -10.67
C GLY A 99 -3.03 -15.96 -9.66
N TYR A 100 -2.97 -16.26 -8.36
CA TYR A 100 -3.30 -15.33 -7.27
C TYR A 100 -2.14 -15.18 -6.29
N LYS A 101 -2.21 -14.12 -5.49
CA LYS A 101 -1.34 -13.84 -4.34
C LYS A 101 -2.21 -13.43 -3.15
N SER A 102 -1.73 -13.67 -1.94
CA SER A 102 -2.33 -13.10 -0.73
C SER A 102 -1.69 -11.75 -0.45
N MET A 103 -2.50 -10.76 -0.10
CA MET A 103 -2.02 -9.44 0.33
C MET A 103 -2.77 -9.04 1.59
N ALA A 104 -2.05 -8.48 2.55
CA ALA A 104 -2.63 -8.01 3.81
C ALA A 104 -2.32 -6.54 4.04
N TYR A 105 -3.38 -5.76 4.25
CA TYR A 105 -3.33 -4.34 4.56
C TYR A 105 -3.85 -4.08 5.96
N SER A 106 -3.17 -3.22 6.68
CA SER A 106 -3.69 -2.60 7.89
C SER A 106 -4.26 -1.23 7.52
N VAL A 107 -5.52 -1.01 7.82
CA VAL A 107 -6.26 0.22 7.48
C VAL A 107 -6.65 0.94 8.76
N VAL A 108 -6.27 2.21 8.87
CA VAL A 108 -6.48 3.03 10.07
C VAL A 108 -7.55 4.06 9.79
N PHE A 109 -8.57 4.08 10.63
CA PHE A 109 -9.67 5.04 10.59
C PHE A 109 -9.61 5.98 11.79
N ARG A 110 -9.81 7.25 11.55
CA ARG A 110 -9.94 8.28 12.59
C ARG A 110 -10.83 9.43 12.10
N ASP A 111 -11.56 10.02 13.05
CA ASP A 111 -12.18 11.32 12.87
C ASP A 111 -11.47 12.33 13.80
N HIS A 112 -11.21 13.54 13.30
CA HIS A 112 -10.55 14.60 14.07
C HIS A 112 -11.50 15.40 14.97
N GLU A 113 -12.80 15.20 14.82
CA GLU A 113 -13.84 15.97 15.54
C GLU A 113 -14.59 15.12 16.57
N LYS A 114 -14.62 13.79 16.41
CA LYS A 114 -15.35 12.86 17.29
C LYS A 114 -14.72 11.47 17.36
N THR A 115 -15.13 10.68 18.34
CA THR A 115 -14.87 9.24 18.36
C THR A 115 -15.73 8.55 17.30
N LEU A 116 -15.12 7.69 16.46
CA LEU A 116 -15.83 6.93 15.45
C LEU A 116 -16.73 5.86 16.10
N GLU A 117 -17.93 5.73 15.56
CA GLU A 117 -18.85 4.65 15.91
C GLU A 117 -18.59 3.42 15.02
N GLU A 118 -18.81 2.23 15.58
CA GLU A 118 -18.60 0.96 14.84
C GLU A 118 -19.46 0.88 13.57
N ALA A 119 -20.64 1.49 13.58
CA ALA A 119 -21.51 1.56 12.40
C ALA A 119 -20.88 2.36 11.24
N GLU A 120 -20.18 3.45 11.54
CA GLU A 120 -19.50 4.28 10.53
C GLU A 120 -18.32 3.53 9.89
N ILE A 121 -17.55 2.84 10.73
CA ILE A 121 -16.42 2.02 10.29
C ILE A 121 -16.91 0.87 9.40
N THR A 122 -17.93 0.15 9.85
CA THR A 122 -18.54 -0.96 9.12
C THR A 122 -19.11 -0.50 7.77
N ALA A 123 -19.78 0.65 7.73
CA ALA A 123 -20.30 1.20 6.47
C ALA A 123 -19.19 1.57 5.49
N THR A 124 -18.09 2.14 5.98
CA THR A 124 -16.92 2.49 5.16
C THR A 124 -16.20 1.25 4.69
N MET A 125 -15.95 0.28 5.56
CA MET A 125 -15.38 -1.01 5.21
C MET A 125 -16.20 -1.69 4.11
N LYS A 126 -17.53 -1.69 4.20
CA LYS A 126 -18.39 -2.26 3.17
C LYS A 126 -18.23 -1.58 1.81
N LYS A 127 -18.02 -0.26 1.77
CA LYS A 127 -17.74 0.47 0.53
C LYS A 127 -16.39 0.08 -0.06
N ILE A 128 -15.36 -0.04 0.77
CA ILE A 128 -14.03 -0.51 0.39
C ILE A 128 -14.13 -1.92 -0.20
N LEU A 129 -14.75 -2.85 0.53
CA LEU A 129 -14.91 -4.24 0.09
C LEU A 129 -15.65 -4.36 -1.24
N ASN A 130 -16.70 -3.59 -1.44
CA ASN A 130 -17.42 -3.56 -2.72
C ASN A 130 -16.51 -3.06 -3.87
N GLY A 131 -15.65 -2.07 -3.60
CA GLY A 131 -14.67 -1.59 -4.59
C GLY A 131 -13.61 -2.65 -4.92
N LEU A 132 -13.10 -3.36 -3.91
CA LEU A 132 -12.13 -4.44 -4.09
C LEU A 132 -12.73 -5.63 -4.83
N THR A 133 -13.97 -6.00 -4.53
CA THR A 133 -14.69 -7.06 -5.24
C THR A 133 -14.88 -6.74 -6.72
N ALA A 134 -15.08 -5.46 -7.07
CA ALA A 134 -15.17 -5.02 -8.47
C ALA A 134 -13.86 -5.23 -9.25
N LEU A 135 -12.71 -5.30 -8.57
CA LEU A 135 -11.41 -5.68 -9.13
C LEU A 135 -11.18 -7.20 -9.18
N GLY A 136 -12.16 -8.02 -8.76
CA GLY A 136 -12.01 -9.47 -8.66
C GLY A 136 -11.19 -9.94 -7.45
N ILE A 137 -11.08 -9.10 -6.43
CA ILE A 137 -10.38 -9.40 -5.18
C ILE A 137 -11.35 -10.03 -4.19
N GLU A 138 -10.94 -11.11 -3.56
CA GLU A 138 -11.73 -11.85 -2.57
C GLU A 138 -11.10 -11.66 -1.17
N LEU A 139 -11.93 -11.51 -0.13
CA LEU A 139 -11.43 -11.58 1.24
C LEU A 139 -11.00 -13.02 1.58
N ARG A 140 -9.90 -13.11 2.29
CA ARG A 140 -9.47 -14.36 2.92
C ARG A 140 -10.18 -14.47 4.28
N SER A 141 -11.06 -15.45 4.40
CA SER A 141 -11.70 -15.84 5.68
C SER A 141 -10.74 -16.64 6.56
#